data_bfb5138ec4ee3e84cd4070685594811d
#
_entry.id   bfb5138ec4ee3e84cd4070685594811d
#
_cell.length_a   1.000
_cell.length_b   1.000
_cell.length_c   1.000
_cell.angle_alpha   90.00
_cell.angle_beta   90.00
_cell.angle_gamma   90.00
#
_symmetry.space_group_name_H-M   'P 1'
#
loop_
_entity.id
_entity.type
_entity.pdbx_description
1 polymer ?
#
loop_
_entity_poly.entity_id
_entity_poly.type
_entity_poly.pdbx_seq_one_letter_code
_entity_poly.pdbx_strand_id
1 'polypeptide(L)'
;VIIQKAGDVIPEVVEVLKDKRTGKEEKFEMPKTCPVCGAPAVREEGEAVLRCTGIECSAKLLRNLVHFVSREAMNIEGLGENVISQLLEKELIHNVADIYSLTLEEIASLKKNGKEKPEKSKFAQNLIDSINKSKENDLSRIITALGIRHVGSKAAKLLEKNFANIDELANSSIEFLSNIDEIGPVMAKSIYEFFEQEQTKDLIQRLKDAGVNMNSKAQEEIVDNRFNEMTFVLTGTLSKYSREEASQIIEKHGGKVSSSVSKKTTYLLAGEDAGSKLTKAESLGVAVISEKEFEELIK
;
A
#
# COMPACT_ATOMS: atom_id res chain seq x y z
N VAL A 1 11.59 -24.44 -30.05
CA VAL A 1 11.36 -24.88 -28.66
C VAL A 1 9.97 -25.47 -28.51
N ILE A 2 9.83 -26.42 -27.60
CA ILE A 2 8.52 -26.90 -27.11
C ILE A 2 8.22 -26.13 -25.82
N ILE A 3 7.01 -25.56 -25.74
CA ILE A 3 6.55 -24.84 -24.58
C ILE A 3 5.33 -25.53 -23.98
N GLN A 4 5.20 -25.48 -22.66
CA GLN A 4 4.00 -25.91 -21.94
C GLN A 4 3.59 -24.83 -20.94
N LYS A 5 2.38 -24.96 -20.37
CA LYS A 5 1.98 -24.14 -19.22
C LYS A 5 2.55 -24.73 -17.95
N ALA A 6 3.35 -23.94 -17.20
CA ALA A 6 3.71 -24.24 -15.84
C ALA A 6 2.56 -23.78 -14.91
N GLY A 7 1.92 -24.71 -14.26
CA GLY A 7 0.63 -24.43 -13.63
C GLY A 7 -0.42 -24.04 -14.68
N ASP A 8 -1.37 -23.16 -14.29
CA ASP A 8 -2.46 -22.80 -15.22
C ASP A 8 -2.15 -21.60 -16.14
N VAL A 9 -1.07 -20.86 -15.93
CA VAL A 9 -0.91 -19.52 -16.53
C VAL A 9 0.43 -19.27 -17.20
N ILE A 10 1.57 -19.70 -16.63
CA ILE A 10 2.91 -19.29 -17.09
C ILE A 10 3.48 -20.25 -18.10
N PRO A 11 3.84 -19.81 -19.34
CA PRO A 11 4.53 -20.67 -20.31
C PRO A 11 6.00 -20.92 -19.89
N GLU A 12 6.42 -22.17 -19.93
CA GLU A 12 7.81 -22.57 -19.76
C GLU A 12 8.33 -23.34 -20.97
N VAL A 13 9.62 -23.21 -21.19
CA VAL A 13 10.32 -23.99 -22.26
C VAL A 13 10.69 -25.36 -21.70
N VAL A 14 10.08 -26.40 -22.26
CA VAL A 14 10.34 -27.81 -21.88
C VAL A 14 11.52 -28.36 -22.59
N GLU A 15 11.62 -28.09 -23.91
CA GLU A 15 12.65 -28.68 -24.77
C GLU A 15 13.06 -27.70 -25.87
N VAL A 16 14.36 -27.75 -26.20
CA VAL A 16 14.94 -27.03 -27.34
C VAL A 16 15.16 -28.00 -28.50
N LEU A 17 14.41 -27.82 -29.59
CA LEU A 17 14.52 -28.63 -30.79
C LEU A 17 15.79 -28.23 -31.56
N LYS A 18 16.95 -28.79 -31.15
CA LYS A 18 18.27 -28.47 -31.74
C LYS A 18 18.34 -28.81 -33.22
N ASP A 19 17.66 -29.88 -33.62
CA ASP A 19 17.65 -30.38 -35.02
C ASP A 19 16.93 -29.45 -36.01
N LYS A 20 16.12 -28.52 -35.48
CA LYS A 20 15.42 -27.49 -36.28
C LYS A 20 16.19 -26.18 -36.38
N ARG A 21 17.38 -26.09 -35.84
CA ARG A 21 18.23 -24.90 -35.96
C ARG A 21 18.71 -24.71 -37.39
N THR A 22 18.68 -23.48 -37.85
CA THR A 22 19.12 -23.09 -39.19
C THR A 22 20.57 -22.64 -39.24
N GLY A 23 21.22 -22.48 -38.08
CA GLY A 23 22.59 -21.94 -37.94
C GLY A 23 22.63 -20.39 -38.04
N LYS A 24 21.49 -19.76 -38.20
CA LYS A 24 21.36 -18.29 -38.24
C LYS A 24 20.84 -17.69 -36.93
N GLU A 25 20.66 -18.54 -35.92
CA GLU A 25 20.17 -18.08 -34.60
C GLU A 25 21.27 -17.28 -33.91
N GLU A 26 20.89 -16.08 -33.48
CA GLU A 26 21.73 -15.23 -32.66
C GLU A 26 21.44 -15.46 -31.16
N LYS A 27 22.49 -15.39 -30.36
CA LYS A 27 22.35 -15.49 -28.92
C LYS A 27 21.67 -14.22 -28.40
N PHE A 28 20.54 -14.39 -27.70
CA PHE A 28 19.90 -13.26 -27.05
C PHE A 28 20.80 -12.65 -25.96
N GLU A 29 21.04 -11.35 -26.06
CA GLU A 29 21.74 -10.58 -25.03
C GLU A 29 20.76 -9.58 -24.41
N MET A 30 20.76 -9.53 -23.08
CA MET A 30 19.97 -8.53 -22.35
C MET A 30 20.51 -7.13 -22.66
N PRO A 31 19.65 -6.14 -22.87
CA PRO A 31 20.08 -4.77 -23.14
C PRO A 31 20.89 -4.22 -21.95
N LYS A 32 22.04 -3.61 -22.24
CA LYS A 32 22.89 -2.95 -21.23
C LYS A 32 22.37 -1.58 -20.82
N THR A 33 21.48 -1.02 -21.62
CA THR A 33 20.86 0.29 -21.39
C THR A 33 19.35 0.19 -21.49
N CYS A 34 18.66 1.08 -20.80
CA CYS A 34 17.20 1.18 -20.85
C CYS A 34 16.74 1.62 -22.25
N PRO A 35 15.82 0.89 -22.90
CA PRO A 35 15.33 1.27 -24.24
C PRO A 35 14.51 2.56 -24.27
N VAL A 36 14.07 3.06 -23.10
CA VAL A 36 13.26 4.28 -23.01
C VAL A 36 14.08 5.52 -22.73
N CYS A 37 15.02 5.47 -21.78
CA CYS A 37 15.78 6.66 -21.34
C CYS A 37 17.29 6.56 -21.57
N GLY A 38 17.82 5.44 -22.11
CA GLY A 38 19.24 5.24 -22.36
C GLY A 38 20.12 5.00 -21.11
N ALA A 39 19.58 5.19 -19.91
CA ALA A 39 20.34 4.96 -18.68
C ALA A 39 20.79 3.50 -18.54
N PRO A 40 21.90 3.21 -17.80
CA PRO A 40 22.34 1.85 -17.57
C PRO A 40 21.23 0.95 -17.01
N ALA A 41 21.18 -0.29 -17.49
CA ALA A 41 20.34 -1.33 -16.93
C ALA A 41 21.22 -2.28 -16.10
N VAL A 42 20.95 -2.36 -14.79
CA VAL A 42 21.78 -3.09 -13.81
C VAL A 42 20.97 -4.24 -13.20
N ARG A 43 21.67 -5.34 -12.98
CA ARG A 43 21.15 -6.47 -12.18
C ARG A 43 21.83 -6.44 -10.82
N GLU A 44 21.04 -6.31 -9.77
CA GLU A 44 21.56 -6.39 -8.41
C GLU A 44 21.98 -7.83 -8.08
N GLU A 45 22.95 -7.97 -7.20
CA GLU A 45 23.45 -9.28 -6.79
C GLU A 45 22.34 -10.10 -6.13
N GLY A 46 22.15 -11.33 -6.59
CA GLY A 46 21.08 -12.22 -6.15
C GLY A 46 19.73 -12.02 -6.85
N GLU A 47 19.56 -11.00 -7.71
CA GLU A 47 18.33 -10.79 -8.47
C GLU A 47 18.40 -11.35 -9.90
N ALA A 48 17.28 -11.90 -10.35
CA ALA A 48 17.13 -12.35 -11.75
C ALA A 48 16.79 -11.18 -12.69
N VAL A 49 16.28 -10.08 -12.19
CA VAL A 49 15.69 -8.98 -12.97
C VAL A 49 16.70 -7.88 -13.26
N LEU A 50 16.76 -7.47 -14.54
CA LEU A 50 17.53 -6.30 -14.99
C LEU A 50 16.66 -5.02 -14.81
N ARG A 51 17.20 -3.98 -14.18
CA ARG A 51 16.47 -2.76 -13.87
C ARG A 51 17.15 -1.52 -14.43
N CYS A 52 16.36 -0.59 -14.93
CA CYS A 52 16.83 0.72 -15.32
C CYS A 52 17.24 1.53 -14.08
N THR A 53 18.44 2.14 -14.11
CA THR A 53 18.92 3.04 -13.04
C THR A 53 18.49 4.48 -13.24
N GLY A 54 17.95 4.85 -14.43
CA GLY A 54 17.53 6.21 -14.73
C GLY A 54 16.44 6.69 -13.78
N ILE A 55 16.69 7.80 -13.08
CA ILE A 55 15.78 8.40 -12.11
C ILE A 55 14.60 9.06 -12.84
N GLU A 56 14.89 9.75 -13.94
CA GLU A 56 13.92 10.46 -14.78
C GLU A 56 13.37 9.59 -15.93
N CYS A 57 13.42 8.27 -15.80
CA CYS A 57 12.90 7.38 -16.80
C CYS A 57 11.37 7.51 -16.91
N SER A 58 10.87 8.00 -18.07
CA SER A 58 9.43 8.20 -18.29
C SER A 58 8.59 6.92 -18.11
N ALA A 59 9.15 5.75 -18.45
CA ALA A 59 8.48 4.47 -18.21
C ALA A 59 8.31 4.15 -16.72
N LYS A 60 9.25 4.55 -15.87
CA LYS A 60 9.13 4.42 -14.41
C LYS A 60 8.16 5.44 -13.85
N LEU A 61 8.24 6.68 -14.33
CA LEU A 61 7.38 7.77 -13.88
C LEU A 61 5.90 7.44 -14.08
N LEU A 62 5.52 6.97 -15.27
CA LEU A 62 4.14 6.55 -15.53
C LEU A 62 3.70 5.44 -14.55
N ARG A 63 4.51 4.42 -14.34
CA ARG A 63 4.19 3.33 -13.42
C ARG A 63 4.09 3.78 -11.97
N ASN A 64 4.99 4.68 -11.53
CA ASN A 64 4.97 5.23 -10.19
C ASN A 64 3.71 6.08 -9.97
N LEU A 65 3.31 6.90 -10.95
CA LEU A 65 2.08 7.68 -10.90
C LEU A 65 0.84 6.78 -10.85
N VAL A 66 0.77 5.75 -11.71
CA VAL A 66 -0.34 4.77 -11.71
C VAL A 66 -0.43 4.03 -10.38
N HIS A 67 0.71 3.63 -9.82
CA HIS A 67 0.75 3.00 -8.50
C HIS A 67 0.27 3.96 -7.41
N PHE A 68 0.78 5.18 -7.39
CA PHE A 68 0.45 6.21 -6.40
C PHE A 68 -1.06 6.47 -6.32
N VAL A 69 -1.73 6.56 -7.47
CA VAL A 69 -3.18 6.85 -7.53
C VAL A 69 -4.06 5.62 -7.39
N SER A 70 -3.50 4.43 -7.36
CA SER A 70 -4.22 3.16 -7.33
C SER A 70 -5.12 3.03 -6.10
N ARG A 71 -6.09 2.09 -6.17
CA ARG A 71 -7.05 1.82 -5.08
C ARG A 71 -6.38 1.41 -3.77
N GLU A 72 -5.26 0.71 -3.84
CA GLU A 72 -4.51 0.25 -2.66
C GLU A 72 -3.63 1.34 -2.05
N ALA A 73 -3.28 2.36 -2.83
CA ALA A 73 -2.50 3.52 -2.44
C ALA A 73 -3.41 4.73 -2.14
N MET A 74 -3.26 5.85 -2.84
CA MET A 74 -4.03 7.07 -2.55
C MET A 74 -5.49 7.02 -3.02
N ASN A 75 -5.89 6.04 -3.82
CA ASN A 75 -7.26 5.83 -4.29
C ASN A 75 -7.88 7.07 -4.96
N ILE A 76 -7.18 7.64 -5.91
CA ILE A 76 -7.67 8.81 -6.66
C ILE A 76 -8.52 8.32 -7.84
N GLU A 77 -9.84 8.26 -7.61
CA GLU A 77 -10.78 7.78 -8.61
C GLU A 77 -10.82 8.71 -9.84
N GLY A 78 -10.81 8.11 -11.02
CA GLY A 78 -10.82 8.84 -12.30
C GLY A 78 -9.43 9.16 -12.84
N LEU A 79 -8.36 9.03 -12.05
CA LEU A 79 -6.97 9.24 -12.46
C LEU A 79 -6.33 7.91 -12.90
N GLY A 80 -6.86 7.29 -13.95
CA GLY A 80 -6.31 6.06 -14.52
C GLY A 80 -5.14 6.32 -15.47
N GLU A 81 -4.48 5.24 -15.93
CA GLU A 81 -3.29 5.29 -16.79
C GLU A 81 -3.44 6.20 -18.01
N ASN A 82 -4.59 6.15 -18.71
CA ASN A 82 -4.85 7.00 -19.87
C ASN A 82 -4.90 8.50 -19.53
N VAL A 83 -5.40 8.86 -18.36
CA VAL A 83 -5.46 10.26 -17.91
C VAL A 83 -4.06 10.72 -17.50
N ILE A 84 -3.32 9.89 -16.78
CA ILE A 84 -1.93 10.14 -16.38
C ILE A 84 -1.05 10.33 -17.62
N SER A 85 -1.18 9.46 -18.63
CA SER A 85 -0.42 9.59 -19.88
C SER A 85 -0.68 10.92 -20.58
N GLN A 86 -1.93 11.38 -20.64
CA GLN A 86 -2.27 12.68 -21.22
C GLN A 86 -1.69 13.86 -20.40
N LEU A 87 -1.69 13.75 -19.07
CA LEU A 87 -1.09 14.77 -18.21
C LEU A 87 0.42 14.86 -18.39
N LEU A 88 1.10 13.71 -18.55
CA LEU A 88 2.53 13.64 -18.86
C LEU A 88 2.84 14.19 -20.27
N GLU A 89 2.05 13.81 -21.28
CA GLU A 89 2.20 14.31 -22.66
C GLU A 89 2.03 15.83 -22.78
N LYS A 90 1.19 16.41 -21.90
CA LYS A 90 0.97 17.85 -21.83
C LYS A 90 1.91 18.57 -20.85
N GLU A 91 2.86 17.84 -20.26
CA GLU A 91 3.81 18.35 -19.27
C GLU A 91 3.15 19.02 -18.05
N LEU A 92 1.92 18.60 -17.70
CA LEU A 92 1.17 19.12 -16.56
C LEU A 92 1.61 18.48 -15.24
N ILE A 93 2.20 17.29 -15.30
CA ILE A 93 2.76 16.59 -14.12
C ILE A 93 4.13 16.00 -14.45
N HIS A 94 5.08 16.07 -13.52
CA HIS A 94 6.43 15.54 -13.61
C HIS A 94 6.75 14.58 -12.47
N ASN A 95 5.92 14.57 -11.41
CA ASN A 95 6.01 13.69 -10.25
C ASN A 95 4.63 13.57 -9.57
N VAL A 96 4.55 12.77 -8.51
CA VAL A 96 3.27 12.51 -7.82
C VAL A 96 2.74 13.72 -7.05
N ALA A 97 3.61 14.66 -6.61
CA ALA A 97 3.17 15.86 -5.90
C ALA A 97 2.43 16.85 -6.83
N ASP A 98 2.79 16.88 -8.12
CA ASP A 98 2.14 17.76 -9.10
C ASP A 98 0.64 17.43 -9.29
N ILE A 99 0.23 16.19 -8.98
CA ILE A 99 -1.18 15.78 -9.02
C ILE A 99 -2.05 16.70 -8.14
N TYR A 100 -1.52 17.11 -7.00
CA TYR A 100 -2.24 17.95 -6.03
C TYR A 100 -2.29 19.43 -6.40
N SER A 101 -1.56 19.84 -7.42
CA SER A 101 -1.54 21.20 -7.97
C SER A 101 -2.42 21.35 -9.22
N LEU A 102 -2.99 20.25 -9.74
CA LEU A 102 -3.83 20.27 -10.93
C LEU A 102 -5.07 21.13 -10.75
N THR A 103 -5.34 21.97 -11.72
CA THR A 103 -6.53 22.81 -11.77
C THR A 103 -7.69 22.17 -12.54
N LEU A 104 -8.90 22.66 -12.29
CA LEU A 104 -10.09 22.23 -13.00
C LEU A 104 -9.95 22.43 -14.52
N GLU A 105 -9.34 23.54 -14.93
CA GLU A 105 -9.15 23.93 -16.34
C GLU A 105 -8.20 22.97 -17.05
N GLU A 106 -7.07 22.62 -16.41
CA GLU A 106 -6.11 21.67 -16.95
C GLU A 106 -6.75 20.29 -17.15
N ILE A 107 -7.48 19.78 -16.14
CA ILE A 107 -8.17 18.50 -16.25
C ILE A 107 -9.28 18.54 -17.30
N ALA A 108 -10.03 19.64 -17.41
CA ALA A 108 -11.06 19.83 -18.42
C ALA A 108 -10.49 19.84 -19.85
N SER A 109 -9.22 20.24 -20.00
CA SER A 109 -8.52 20.25 -21.29
C SER A 109 -8.13 18.86 -21.81
N LEU A 110 -8.26 17.80 -20.99
CA LEU A 110 -7.92 16.43 -21.37
C LEU A 110 -8.97 15.84 -22.31
N LYS A 111 -8.55 14.96 -23.23
CA LYS A 111 -9.44 14.30 -24.18
C LYS A 111 -10.05 13.03 -23.57
N LYS A 112 -11.34 12.81 -23.84
CA LYS A 112 -12.00 11.53 -23.56
C LYS A 112 -12.20 10.76 -24.86
N ASN A 113 -11.59 9.59 -25.00
CA ASN A 113 -11.68 8.77 -26.21
C ASN A 113 -11.34 9.55 -27.49
N GLY A 114 -10.29 10.40 -27.44
CA GLY A 114 -9.84 11.22 -28.58
C GLY A 114 -10.70 12.45 -28.91
N LYS A 115 -11.75 12.72 -28.14
CA LYS A 115 -12.62 13.91 -28.31
C LYS A 115 -12.37 14.92 -27.20
N GLU A 116 -12.35 16.20 -27.53
CA GLU A 116 -12.30 17.28 -26.56
C GLU A 116 -13.53 17.28 -25.67
N LYS A 117 -13.33 17.61 -24.39
CA LYS A 117 -14.42 17.71 -23.41
C LYS A 117 -14.89 19.16 -23.32
N PRO A 118 -16.18 19.41 -23.07
CA PRO A 118 -16.66 20.75 -22.77
C PRO A 118 -16.04 21.26 -21.46
N GLU A 119 -15.74 22.56 -21.37
CA GLU A 119 -15.07 23.27 -20.27
C GLU A 119 -15.64 23.01 -18.86
N LYS A 120 -16.89 22.59 -18.74
CA LYS A 120 -17.54 22.22 -17.47
C LYS A 120 -17.85 20.73 -17.43
N SER A 121 -16.85 19.89 -17.49
CA SER A 121 -17.12 18.45 -17.44
C SER A 121 -17.25 17.98 -16.00
N LYS A 122 -18.37 17.28 -15.69
CA LYS A 122 -18.58 16.59 -14.42
C LYS A 122 -17.40 15.68 -14.04
N PHE A 123 -16.66 15.20 -15.04
CA PHE A 123 -15.45 14.41 -14.83
C PHE A 123 -14.34 15.23 -14.17
N ALA A 124 -14.08 16.45 -14.64
CA ALA A 124 -13.00 17.30 -14.08
C ALA A 124 -13.31 17.63 -12.61
N GLN A 125 -14.57 17.96 -12.30
CA GLN A 125 -14.97 18.22 -10.92
C GLN A 125 -14.82 16.98 -10.04
N ASN A 126 -15.34 15.82 -10.47
CA ASN A 126 -15.20 14.57 -9.73
C ASN A 126 -13.73 14.18 -9.49
N LEU A 127 -12.85 14.46 -10.46
CA LEU A 127 -11.43 14.17 -10.31
C LEU A 127 -10.76 15.10 -9.30
N ILE A 128 -11.05 16.41 -9.33
CA ILE A 128 -10.59 17.36 -8.32
C ILE A 128 -11.08 16.97 -6.93
N ASP A 129 -12.36 16.61 -6.81
CA ASP A 129 -12.94 16.18 -5.53
C ASP A 129 -12.24 14.91 -5.01
N SER A 130 -11.94 13.96 -5.90
CA SER A 130 -11.19 12.74 -5.56
C SER A 130 -9.74 13.03 -5.13
N ILE A 131 -9.04 13.94 -5.83
CA ILE A 131 -7.70 14.40 -5.45
C ILE A 131 -7.74 15.04 -4.05
N ASN A 132 -8.69 15.94 -3.79
CA ASN A 132 -8.80 16.59 -2.49
C ASN A 132 -9.15 15.60 -1.37
N LYS A 133 -10.07 14.67 -1.63
CA LYS A 133 -10.41 13.61 -0.68
C LYS A 133 -9.21 12.73 -0.33
N SER A 134 -8.33 12.46 -1.30
CA SER A 134 -7.15 11.64 -1.06
C SER A 134 -6.15 12.26 -0.09
N LYS A 135 -6.15 13.58 0.08
CA LYS A 135 -5.29 14.28 1.05
C LYS A 135 -5.56 13.86 2.50
N GLU A 136 -6.77 13.38 2.79
CA GLU A 136 -7.19 12.94 4.11
C GLU A 136 -6.89 11.47 4.40
N ASN A 137 -6.26 10.75 3.49
CA ASN A 137 -5.91 9.35 3.66
C ASN A 137 -4.96 9.12 4.85
N ASP A 138 -4.97 7.90 5.39
CA ASP A 138 -4.14 7.50 6.51
C ASP A 138 -2.66 7.38 6.10
N LEU A 139 -1.76 7.44 7.08
CA LEU A 139 -0.31 7.31 6.87
C LEU A 139 0.06 6.02 6.13
N SER A 140 -0.59 4.90 6.41
CA SER A 140 -0.34 3.63 5.70
C SER A 140 -0.60 3.71 4.20
N ARG A 141 -1.54 4.54 3.77
CA ARG A 141 -1.83 4.74 2.35
C ARG A 141 -0.75 5.54 1.65
N ILE A 142 -0.23 6.60 2.28
CA ILE A 142 0.88 7.34 1.69
C ILE A 142 2.17 6.51 1.67
N ILE A 143 2.46 5.73 2.72
CA ILE A 143 3.60 4.80 2.75
C ILE A 143 3.48 3.78 1.59
N THR A 144 2.30 3.23 1.37
CA THR A 144 2.04 2.32 0.24
C THR A 144 2.25 3.04 -1.09
N ALA A 145 1.73 4.27 -1.22
CA ALA A 145 1.78 5.07 -2.44
C ALA A 145 3.20 5.49 -2.84
N LEU A 146 4.08 5.71 -1.87
CA LEU A 146 5.50 6.01 -2.12
C LEU A 146 6.25 4.87 -2.81
N GLY A 147 5.70 3.65 -2.81
CA GLY A 147 6.26 2.52 -3.55
C GLY A 147 7.62 2.06 -3.04
N ILE A 148 7.86 2.15 -1.73
CA ILE A 148 9.10 1.69 -1.08
C ILE A 148 9.26 0.19 -1.37
N ARG A 149 10.44 -0.19 -1.84
CA ARG A 149 10.72 -1.58 -2.20
C ARG A 149 10.49 -2.50 -1.00
N HIS A 150 9.88 -3.64 -1.24
CA HIS A 150 9.47 -4.64 -0.25
C HIS A 150 8.37 -4.18 0.74
N VAL A 151 7.90 -2.94 0.68
CA VAL A 151 6.83 -2.42 1.53
C VAL A 151 5.51 -2.43 0.75
N GLY A 152 4.67 -3.40 1.04
CA GLY A 152 3.28 -3.45 0.55
C GLY A 152 2.30 -2.87 1.57
N SER A 153 1.00 -2.88 1.25
CA SER A 153 -0.06 -2.33 2.13
C SER A 153 -0.09 -2.95 3.53
N LYS A 154 0.26 -4.24 3.67
CA LYS A 154 0.33 -4.89 5.00
C LYS A 154 1.47 -4.32 5.85
N ALA A 155 2.67 -4.19 5.29
CA ALA A 155 3.81 -3.60 5.98
C ALA A 155 3.58 -2.10 6.27
N ALA A 156 2.95 -1.36 5.36
CA ALA A 156 2.60 0.04 5.55
C ALA A 156 1.66 0.24 6.75
N LYS A 157 0.64 -0.60 6.92
CA LYS A 157 -0.23 -0.58 8.10
C LYS A 157 0.52 -0.91 9.40
N LEU A 158 1.49 -1.80 9.33
CA LEU A 158 2.32 -2.13 10.49
C LEU A 158 3.23 -0.94 10.86
N LEU A 159 3.81 -0.26 9.87
CA LEU A 159 4.59 0.97 10.09
C LEU A 159 3.70 2.08 10.69
N GLU A 160 2.50 2.30 10.18
CA GLU A 160 1.55 3.28 10.74
C GLU A 160 1.24 3.04 12.22
N LYS A 161 1.16 1.79 12.67
CA LYS A 161 0.96 1.46 14.09
C LYS A 161 2.17 1.80 14.98
N ASN A 162 3.37 1.80 14.41
CA ASN A 162 4.61 2.02 15.15
C ASN A 162 5.14 3.46 15.08
N PHE A 163 4.65 4.27 14.15
CA PHE A 163 5.11 5.64 13.93
C PHE A 163 3.94 6.61 13.90
N ALA A 164 4.05 7.73 14.62
CA ALA A 164 3.00 8.75 14.66
C ALA A 164 2.89 9.53 13.35
N ASN A 165 3.97 9.66 12.60
CA ASN A 165 4.03 10.40 11.35
C ASN A 165 5.17 9.94 10.45
N ILE A 166 5.17 10.45 9.21
CA ILE A 166 6.18 10.11 8.20
C ILE A 166 7.59 10.53 8.62
N ASP A 167 7.74 11.60 9.42
CA ASP A 167 9.04 12.10 9.83
C ASP A 167 9.70 11.19 10.86
N GLU A 168 8.93 10.64 11.79
CA GLU A 168 9.42 9.62 12.72
C GLU A 168 9.89 8.37 11.96
N LEU A 169 9.12 7.93 10.97
CA LEU A 169 9.51 6.81 10.12
C LEU A 169 10.80 7.12 9.34
N ALA A 170 10.88 8.30 8.74
CA ALA A 170 12.04 8.73 7.94
C ALA A 170 13.34 8.84 8.76
N ASN A 171 13.24 9.19 10.06
CA ASN A 171 14.37 9.32 10.96
C ASN A 171 14.70 8.03 11.74
N SER A 172 13.98 6.94 11.47
CA SER A 172 14.20 5.67 12.18
C SER A 172 15.45 4.94 11.71
N SER A 173 16.13 4.25 12.64
CA SER A 173 17.30 3.44 12.30
C SER A 173 16.92 2.08 11.72
N ILE A 174 17.83 1.48 10.93
CA ILE A 174 17.67 0.10 10.41
C ILE A 174 17.46 -0.89 11.56
N GLU A 175 18.15 -0.70 12.67
CA GLU A 175 18.05 -1.56 13.86
C GLU A 175 16.64 -1.49 14.47
N PHE A 176 16.09 -0.28 14.66
CA PHE A 176 14.75 -0.10 15.18
C PHE A 176 13.69 -0.73 14.25
N LEU A 177 13.79 -0.44 12.95
CA LEU A 177 12.89 -1.01 11.93
C LEU A 177 12.94 -2.54 11.92
N SER A 178 14.14 -3.14 12.06
CA SER A 178 14.31 -4.61 12.05
C SER A 178 13.74 -5.29 13.30
N ASN A 179 13.51 -4.55 14.39
CA ASN A 179 12.91 -5.06 15.62
C ASN A 179 11.35 -5.06 15.57
N ILE A 180 10.76 -4.44 14.56
CA ILE A 180 9.30 -4.49 14.36
C ILE A 180 8.94 -5.88 13.79
N ASP A 181 7.98 -6.55 14.42
CA ASP A 181 7.48 -7.85 13.95
C ASP A 181 7.12 -7.79 12.44
N GLU A 182 7.46 -8.82 11.69
CA GLU A 182 7.27 -8.94 10.24
C GLU A 182 8.11 -7.98 9.38
N ILE A 183 8.93 -7.10 9.94
CA ILE A 183 9.88 -6.25 9.19
C ILE A 183 11.29 -6.84 9.32
N GLY A 184 11.70 -7.56 8.26
CA GLY A 184 13.04 -8.13 8.22
C GLY A 184 14.13 -7.12 7.80
N PRO A 185 15.43 -7.48 7.95
CA PRO A 185 16.56 -6.58 7.65
C PRO A 185 16.55 -6.02 6.22
N VAL A 186 16.09 -6.81 5.24
CA VAL A 186 16.02 -6.37 3.82
C VAL A 186 15.00 -5.25 3.65
N MET A 187 13.84 -5.38 4.28
CA MET A 187 12.79 -4.34 4.25
C MET A 187 13.23 -3.10 5.02
N ALA A 188 13.79 -3.27 6.23
CA ALA A 188 14.30 -2.18 7.05
C ALA A 188 15.37 -1.36 6.30
N LYS A 189 16.30 -2.03 5.62
CA LYS A 189 17.30 -1.39 4.77
C LYS A 189 16.64 -0.63 3.62
N SER A 190 15.65 -1.21 2.94
CA SER A 190 14.95 -0.55 1.83
C SER A 190 14.20 0.70 2.28
N ILE A 191 13.59 0.69 3.46
CA ILE A 191 12.92 1.85 4.06
C ILE A 191 13.94 2.95 4.35
N TYR A 192 15.01 2.61 5.06
CA TYR A 192 16.07 3.55 5.42
C TYR A 192 16.69 4.22 4.19
N GLU A 193 17.14 3.42 3.21
CA GLU A 193 17.76 3.92 1.97
C GLU A 193 16.81 4.79 1.13
N PHE A 194 15.51 4.51 1.18
CA PHE A 194 14.50 5.32 0.48
C PHE A 194 14.40 6.73 1.07
N PHE A 195 14.35 6.86 2.40
CA PHE A 195 14.23 8.16 3.07
C PHE A 195 15.53 8.96 3.10
N GLU A 196 16.70 8.31 2.97
CA GLU A 196 17.98 9.01 2.87
C GLU A 196 18.16 9.78 1.57
N GLN A 197 17.40 9.45 0.51
CA GLN A 197 17.51 10.13 -0.77
C GLN A 197 16.97 11.56 -0.70
N GLU A 198 17.77 12.54 -1.15
CA GLU A 198 17.36 13.96 -1.19
C GLU A 198 16.07 14.17 -2.02
N GLN A 199 15.92 13.44 -3.12
CA GLN A 199 14.70 13.48 -3.94
C GLN A 199 13.45 13.01 -3.19
N THR A 200 13.58 12.02 -2.30
CA THR A 200 12.49 11.57 -1.44
C THR A 200 12.12 12.64 -0.41
N LYS A 201 13.11 13.29 0.18
CA LYS A 201 12.89 14.37 1.16
C LYS A 201 12.16 15.55 0.52
N ASP A 202 12.59 15.97 -0.68
CA ASP A 202 11.91 17.02 -1.46
C ASP A 202 10.47 16.62 -1.81
N LEU A 203 10.27 15.40 -2.29
CA LEU A 203 8.94 14.88 -2.62
C LEU A 203 7.99 14.89 -1.41
N ILE A 204 8.46 14.41 -0.26
CA ILE A 204 7.67 14.40 0.99
C ILE A 204 7.31 15.83 1.40
N GLN A 205 8.27 16.76 1.32
CA GLN A 205 8.01 18.16 1.65
C GLN A 205 6.94 18.75 0.74
N ARG A 206 7.03 18.53 -0.57
CA ARG A 206 6.04 19.00 -1.54
C ARG A 206 4.64 18.40 -1.31
N LEU A 207 4.56 17.13 -0.94
CA LEU A 207 3.29 16.50 -0.57
C LEU A 207 2.69 17.12 0.71
N LYS A 208 3.53 17.44 1.72
CA LYS A 208 3.12 18.16 2.92
C LYS A 208 2.59 19.56 2.58
N ASP A 209 3.32 20.31 1.76
CA ASP A 209 2.94 21.64 1.30
C ASP A 209 1.63 21.65 0.50
N ALA A 210 1.35 20.55 -0.20
CA ALA A 210 0.08 20.32 -0.88
C ALA A 210 -1.08 19.94 0.07
N GLY A 211 -0.82 19.77 1.37
CA GLY A 211 -1.80 19.43 2.40
C GLY A 211 -2.16 17.94 2.48
N VAL A 212 -1.29 17.06 2.01
CA VAL A 212 -1.47 15.60 2.16
C VAL A 212 -1.18 15.21 3.61
N ASN A 213 -2.09 14.44 4.22
CA ASN A 213 -1.91 13.95 5.59
C ASN A 213 -0.69 13.02 5.69
N MET A 214 0.22 13.35 6.60
CA MET A 214 1.43 12.59 6.89
C MET A 214 1.43 11.99 8.30
N ASN A 215 0.28 12.08 9.00
CA ASN A 215 0.12 11.60 10.36
C ASN A 215 -0.67 10.29 10.38
N SER A 216 -0.32 9.43 11.32
CA SER A 216 -1.07 8.24 11.66
C SER A 216 -2.37 8.64 12.34
N LYS A 217 -3.49 8.13 11.86
CA LYS A 217 -4.77 8.22 12.60
C LYS A 217 -4.92 7.09 13.60
N ALA A 218 -4.10 6.03 13.49
CA ALA A 218 -4.13 4.90 14.41
C ALA A 218 -3.69 5.28 15.84
N GLN A 219 -2.87 6.33 15.99
CA GLN A 219 -2.43 6.84 17.29
C GLN A 219 -3.35 7.93 17.87
N GLU A 220 -4.10 8.67 17.04
CA GLU A 220 -5.08 9.64 17.53
C GLU A 220 -6.31 8.97 18.15
N GLU A 221 -6.47 7.67 17.97
CA GLU A 221 -7.65 6.92 18.38
C GLU A 221 -7.47 6.09 19.67
N ILE A 222 -6.33 6.13 20.35
CA ILE A 222 -6.22 5.53 21.69
C ILE A 222 -6.90 6.48 22.68
N VAL A 223 -8.17 6.24 22.93
CA VAL A 223 -8.98 7.00 23.89
C VAL A 223 -8.45 6.79 25.31
N ASP A 224 -8.03 5.57 25.63
CA ASP A 224 -7.35 5.18 26.86
C ASP A 224 -6.67 3.82 26.69
N ASN A 225 -5.91 3.39 27.72
CA ASN A 225 -5.14 2.14 27.71
C ASN A 225 -5.82 1.03 28.56
N ARG A 226 -7.13 1.06 28.79
CA ARG A 226 -7.82 0.09 29.66
C ARG A 226 -7.73 -1.34 29.16
N PHE A 227 -7.55 -1.58 27.87
CA PHE A 227 -7.33 -2.89 27.27
C PHE A 227 -5.86 -3.18 26.92
N ASN A 228 -4.93 -2.38 27.45
CA ASN A 228 -3.51 -2.61 27.20
C ASN A 228 -3.12 -4.05 27.61
N GLU A 229 -2.31 -4.71 26.77
CA GLU A 229 -1.89 -6.11 26.89
C GLU A 229 -3.04 -7.16 26.83
N MET A 230 -4.29 -6.75 26.64
CA MET A 230 -5.42 -7.67 26.48
C MET A 230 -5.59 -8.08 25.01
N THR A 231 -5.84 -9.36 24.81
CA THR A 231 -6.14 -9.92 23.48
C THR A 231 -7.57 -10.40 23.42
N PHE A 232 -8.32 -9.87 22.48
CA PHE A 232 -9.72 -10.23 22.22
C PHE A 232 -9.83 -11.11 20.98
N VAL A 233 -10.80 -12.02 21.01
CA VAL A 233 -11.24 -12.77 19.82
C VAL A 233 -12.74 -12.56 19.68
N LEU A 234 -13.21 -12.32 18.46
CA LEU A 234 -14.63 -12.11 18.16
C LEU A 234 -15.21 -13.33 17.46
N THR A 235 -16.42 -13.72 17.85
CA THR A 235 -17.16 -14.83 17.25
C THR A 235 -18.67 -14.56 17.24
N GLY A 236 -19.38 -15.14 16.28
CA GLY A 236 -20.82 -14.91 16.13
C GLY A 236 -21.14 -13.55 15.49
N THR A 237 -22.44 -13.20 15.50
CA THR A 237 -22.98 -11.94 14.99
C THR A 237 -23.30 -11.02 16.18
N LEU A 238 -22.71 -9.85 16.21
CA LEU A 238 -23.03 -8.82 17.19
C LEU A 238 -24.26 -8.04 16.72
N SER A 239 -25.11 -7.63 17.65
CA SER A 239 -26.39 -6.97 17.35
C SER A 239 -26.23 -5.47 17.11
N LYS A 240 -25.26 -4.81 17.77
CA LYS A 240 -25.05 -3.36 17.74
C LYS A 240 -23.82 -2.94 16.94
N TYR A 241 -22.83 -3.80 16.83
CA TYR A 241 -21.56 -3.52 16.19
C TYR A 241 -21.31 -4.50 15.04
N SER A 242 -20.79 -4.01 13.93
CA SER A 242 -20.09 -4.90 12.99
C SER A 242 -18.80 -5.43 13.64
N ARG A 243 -18.26 -6.52 13.09
CA ARG A 243 -16.98 -7.06 13.58
C ARG A 243 -15.84 -6.05 13.45
N GLU A 244 -15.87 -5.20 12.43
CA GLU A 244 -14.89 -4.14 12.20
C GLU A 244 -15.01 -3.04 13.25
N GLU A 245 -16.22 -2.58 13.54
CA GLU A 245 -16.46 -1.55 14.57
C GLU A 245 -16.05 -2.04 15.96
N ALA A 246 -16.42 -3.25 16.36
CA ALA A 246 -16.00 -3.82 17.63
C ALA A 246 -14.47 -3.98 17.72
N SER A 247 -13.81 -4.35 16.62
CA SER A 247 -12.35 -4.44 16.58
C SER A 247 -11.70 -3.06 16.73
N GLN A 248 -12.23 -2.04 16.06
CA GLN A 248 -11.75 -0.66 16.20
C GLN A 248 -11.92 -0.12 17.63
N ILE A 249 -13.06 -0.41 18.27
CA ILE A 249 -13.28 -0.01 19.66
C ILE A 249 -12.25 -0.66 20.59
N ILE A 250 -11.97 -1.94 20.44
CA ILE A 250 -10.96 -2.64 21.23
C ILE A 250 -9.57 -2.03 21.03
N GLU A 251 -9.21 -1.76 19.77
CA GLU A 251 -7.92 -1.15 19.41
C GLU A 251 -7.82 0.30 19.93
N LYS A 252 -8.92 1.07 19.91
CA LYS A 252 -9.00 2.43 20.50
C LYS A 252 -8.75 2.47 22.01
N HIS A 253 -9.00 1.38 22.70
CA HIS A 253 -8.73 1.23 24.14
C HIS A 253 -7.42 0.47 24.42
N GLY A 254 -6.52 0.36 23.43
CA GLY A 254 -5.20 -0.26 23.59
C GLY A 254 -5.17 -1.78 23.52
N GLY A 255 -6.30 -2.45 23.22
CA GLY A 255 -6.41 -3.90 23.10
C GLY A 255 -5.93 -4.43 21.73
N LYS A 256 -5.69 -5.76 21.68
CA LYS A 256 -5.35 -6.48 20.44
C LYS A 256 -6.49 -7.40 20.03
N VAL A 257 -6.78 -7.47 18.71
CA VAL A 257 -7.77 -8.41 18.16
C VAL A 257 -7.05 -9.53 17.42
N SER A 258 -7.43 -10.79 17.74
CA SER A 258 -6.89 -11.99 17.09
C SER A 258 -7.98 -12.77 16.36
N SER A 259 -7.61 -13.42 15.27
CA SER A 259 -8.52 -14.28 14.50
C SER A 259 -8.79 -15.64 15.13
N SER A 260 -7.94 -16.11 16.07
CA SER A 260 -8.02 -17.44 16.68
C SER A 260 -7.86 -17.42 18.21
N VAL A 261 -8.59 -18.29 18.89
CA VAL A 261 -8.49 -18.43 20.35
C VAL A 261 -7.24 -19.23 20.74
N SER A 262 -6.49 -18.71 21.70
CA SER A 262 -5.28 -19.33 22.26
C SER A 262 -5.19 -19.06 23.78
N LYS A 263 -4.22 -19.65 24.45
CA LYS A 263 -3.95 -19.36 25.88
C LYS A 263 -3.58 -17.89 26.18
N LYS A 264 -3.22 -17.11 25.14
CA LYS A 264 -2.93 -15.69 25.25
C LYS A 264 -4.17 -14.81 25.06
N THR A 265 -5.33 -15.39 24.74
CA THR A 265 -6.59 -14.69 24.59
C THR A 265 -7.13 -14.30 25.96
N THR A 266 -7.39 -13.02 26.18
CA THR A 266 -7.95 -12.49 27.43
C THR A 266 -9.47 -12.67 27.45
N TYR A 267 -10.13 -12.24 26.36
CA TYR A 267 -11.57 -12.31 26.22
C TYR A 267 -12.01 -12.88 24.88
N LEU A 268 -13.06 -13.69 24.89
CA LEU A 268 -13.83 -14.02 23.71
C LEU A 268 -15.12 -13.19 23.72
N LEU A 269 -15.25 -12.22 22.82
CA LEU A 269 -16.52 -11.51 22.61
C LEU A 269 -17.43 -12.36 21.73
N ALA A 270 -18.49 -12.87 22.32
CA ALA A 270 -19.44 -13.79 21.68
C ALA A 270 -20.76 -13.09 21.39
N GLY A 271 -21.12 -13.01 20.11
CA GLY A 271 -22.46 -12.63 19.65
C GLY A 271 -23.36 -13.85 19.44
N GLU A 272 -24.49 -13.64 18.76
CA GLU A 272 -25.41 -14.72 18.37
C GLU A 272 -24.73 -15.73 17.44
N ASP A 273 -25.10 -16.99 17.54
CA ASP A 273 -24.53 -18.09 16.74
C ASP A 273 -23.01 -18.24 16.87
N ALA A 274 -22.48 -18.07 18.07
CA ALA A 274 -21.08 -18.28 18.36
C ALA A 274 -20.67 -19.74 18.07
N GLY A 275 -19.84 -19.94 17.03
CA GLY A 275 -19.43 -21.26 16.55
C GLY A 275 -18.28 -21.90 17.34
N SER A 276 -17.44 -22.70 16.67
CA SER A 276 -16.33 -23.49 17.25
C SER A 276 -15.33 -22.73 18.11
N LYS A 277 -15.24 -21.40 17.97
CA LYS A 277 -14.38 -20.56 18.81
C LYS A 277 -14.87 -20.50 20.26
N LEU A 278 -16.19 -20.59 20.50
CA LEU A 278 -16.76 -20.61 21.86
C LEU A 278 -16.32 -21.87 22.60
N THR A 279 -16.52 -23.04 22.01
CA THR A 279 -16.10 -24.31 22.58
C THR A 279 -14.60 -24.36 22.89
N LYS A 280 -13.81 -23.76 21.98
CA LYS A 280 -12.36 -23.67 22.16
C LYS A 280 -11.97 -22.72 23.29
N ALA A 281 -12.67 -21.60 23.46
CA ALA A 281 -12.43 -20.67 24.56
C ALA A 281 -12.72 -21.31 25.90
N GLU A 282 -13.86 -22.02 26.03
CA GLU A 282 -14.25 -22.77 27.22
C GLU A 282 -13.20 -23.83 27.57
N SER A 283 -12.73 -24.58 26.56
CA SER A 283 -11.71 -25.63 26.77
C SER A 283 -10.35 -25.08 27.24
N LEU A 284 -10.04 -23.84 26.93
CA LEU A 284 -8.81 -23.14 27.29
C LEU A 284 -8.95 -22.28 28.55
N GLY A 285 -10.15 -22.18 29.13
CA GLY A 285 -10.44 -21.33 30.28
C GLY A 285 -10.39 -19.84 29.97
N VAL A 286 -10.63 -19.44 28.69
CA VAL A 286 -10.68 -18.03 28.25
C VAL A 286 -12.03 -17.45 28.66
N ALA A 287 -12.03 -16.26 29.26
CA ALA A 287 -13.25 -15.57 29.65
C ALA A 287 -14.10 -15.22 28.43
N VAL A 288 -15.37 -15.64 28.46
CA VAL A 288 -16.34 -15.31 27.40
C VAL A 288 -17.18 -14.15 27.89
N ILE A 289 -17.27 -13.09 27.07
CA ILE A 289 -18.08 -11.91 27.35
C ILE A 289 -19.15 -11.72 26.27
N SER A 290 -20.32 -11.28 26.68
CA SER A 290 -21.41 -10.86 25.83
C SER A 290 -21.17 -9.44 25.30
N GLU A 291 -21.95 -9.04 24.29
CA GLU A 291 -21.94 -7.66 23.77
C GLU A 291 -22.28 -6.62 24.84
N LYS A 292 -23.20 -6.98 25.77
CA LYS A 292 -23.57 -6.09 26.90
C LYS A 292 -22.42 -5.90 27.89
N GLU A 293 -21.71 -6.97 28.23
CA GLU A 293 -20.53 -6.89 29.09
C GLU A 293 -19.39 -6.14 28.43
N PHE A 294 -19.24 -6.30 27.12
CA PHE A 294 -18.30 -5.49 26.33
C PHE A 294 -18.63 -3.99 26.39
N GLU A 295 -19.92 -3.64 26.26
CA GLU A 295 -20.38 -2.23 26.44
C GLU A 295 -20.10 -1.68 27.84
N GLU A 296 -20.13 -2.51 28.86
CA GLU A 296 -19.76 -2.08 30.22
C GLU A 296 -18.26 -1.88 30.38
N LEU A 297 -17.45 -2.66 29.67
CA LEU A 297 -15.99 -2.52 29.67
C LEU A 297 -15.50 -1.26 28.91
N ILE A 298 -16.26 -0.77 27.95
CA ILE A 298 -15.89 0.41 27.13
C ILE A 298 -16.48 1.73 27.70
N LYS A 299 -17.32 1.70 28.71
CA LYS A 299 -17.80 2.88 29.42
C LYS A 299 -16.76 3.40 30.41
#